data_4d32443282c7069faf27bbfc9b6938a5
#
_entry.id   4d32443282c7069faf27bbfc9b6938a5
#
_cell.length_a   1.000
_cell.length_b   1.000
_cell.length_c   1.000
_cell.angle_alpha   90.00
_cell.angle_beta   90.00
_cell.angle_gamma   90.00
#
_symmetry.space_group_name_H-M   'P 1'
#
loop_
_entity.id
_entity.type
_entity.pdbx_description
1 polymer ?
#
loop_
_entity_poly.entity_id
_entity_poly.type
_entity_poly.pdbx_seq_one_letter_code
_entity_poly.pdbx_strand_id
1 'polypeptide(L)'
;MLCVALAVAMLVSCKSSKKTDAEQNAMSVAGPAFDADSAYAFCARQCEFGPRTMNSEAHDRCGEWIVAKFQQYGCTVQQQRADLKGYDGTTLKSNNIIASYKPELTTRILLCAHWDSRPWADNDPDSTNWRKPVMAANDGASGVAVMLEIARLLQKADSLKVGVDFVCFDAEDWGIPQWSDATDNGDSWALGAQYWSQNPHKPGYEARFGILLDMVGGAGARFYQEGFSKEYAQPIVNKVWTAARVAGYESLFPNDQGGYITDDHDPVNKNTGIPTIDIIAFYPNCQQSSFGPTWHTVSDTMDNIDKATLKAVGQTVIQVLFSEK
;
A
#
# COMPACT_ATOMS: atom_id res chain seq x y z
N MET A 1 27.35 -2.20 87.55
CA MET A 1 26.24 -2.31 86.54
C MET A 1 26.81 -2.02 85.18
N LEU A 2 26.95 -3.08 84.37
CA LEU A 2 27.59 -3.04 83.08
C LEU A 2 26.48 -2.99 82.02
N CYS A 3 26.38 -1.91 81.21
CA CYS A 3 25.50 -1.86 80.11
C CYS A 3 26.25 -2.33 78.85
N VAL A 4 25.83 -3.48 78.31
CA VAL A 4 26.30 -4.01 77.05
C VAL A 4 25.42 -3.39 75.87
N ALA A 5 26.05 -2.62 75.01
CA ALA A 5 25.42 -2.12 73.84
C ALA A 5 25.58 -3.14 72.68
N LEU A 6 24.46 -3.65 72.18
CA LEU A 6 24.40 -4.56 71.00
C LEU A 6 24.32 -3.72 69.73
N ALA A 7 25.35 -3.76 68.88
CA ALA A 7 25.34 -3.16 67.56
C ALA A 7 24.79 -4.17 66.60
N VAL A 8 23.62 -3.84 66.01
CA VAL A 8 23.02 -4.60 64.90
C VAL A 8 23.55 -4.04 63.59
N ALA A 9 24.38 -4.81 62.89
CA ALA A 9 24.82 -4.49 61.52
C ALA A 9 23.76 -4.90 60.53
N MET A 10 23.09 -3.91 59.91
CA MET A 10 22.19 -4.15 58.71
C MET A 10 23.03 -4.35 57.48
N LEU A 11 23.07 -5.58 56.98
CA LEU A 11 23.57 -5.89 55.66
C LEU A 11 22.53 -5.44 54.60
N VAL A 12 22.80 -4.33 53.93
CA VAL A 12 22.05 -3.90 52.73
C VAL A 12 22.52 -4.78 51.57
N SER A 13 21.72 -5.79 51.23
CA SER A 13 21.91 -6.60 50.03
C SER A 13 21.43 -5.79 48.82
N CYS A 14 22.37 -5.22 48.08
CA CYS A 14 22.07 -4.70 46.74
C CYS A 14 21.72 -5.87 45.81
N LYS A 15 20.42 -6.15 45.64
CA LYS A 15 19.96 -6.96 44.52
C LYS A 15 20.20 -6.18 43.24
N SER A 16 21.28 -6.48 42.53
CA SER A 16 21.43 -6.19 41.09
C SER A 16 20.32 -6.92 40.37
N SER A 17 19.28 -6.21 39.94
CA SER A 17 18.29 -6.75 39.04
C SER A 17 18.98 -7.01 37.69
N LYS A 18 19.25 -8.28 37.39
CA LYS A 18 19.55 -8.69 36.02
C LYS A 18 18.34 -8.30 35.19
N LYS A 19 18.48 -7.31 34.27
CA LYS A 19 17.53 -7.08 33.20
C LYS A 19 17.37 -8.42 32.49
N THR A 20 16.15 -8.90 32.44
CA THR A 20 15.83 -10.15 31.77
C THR A 20 16.08 -9.98 30.27
N ASP A 21 16.65 -11.00 29.60
CA ASP A 21 16.95 -11.04 28.16
C ASP A 21 15.73 -10.74 27.29
N ALA A 22 14.52 -10.65 27.85
CA ALA A 22 13.30 -10.19 27.20
C ALA A 22 13.29 -8.69 26.84
N GLU A 23 14.09 -7.84 27.53
CA GLU A 23 14.22 -6.41 27.19
C GLU A 23 15.25 -6.14 26.08
N GLN A 24 16.07 -7.13 25.69
CA GLN A 24 17.09 -6.98 24.65
C GLN A 24 16.59 -7.25 23.23
N ASN A 25 15.34 -7.69 23.06
CA ASN A 25 14.73 -7.91 21.75
C ASN A 25 13.68 -6.83 21.37
N ALA A 26 13.83 -5.60 21.85
CA ALA A 26 13.05 -4.49 21.30
C ALA A 26 13.45 -4.34 19.84
N MET A 27 12.50 -4.62 18.92
CA MET A 27 12.72 -4.40 17.48
C MET A 27 13.09 -2.93 17.29
N SER A 28 14.28 -2.69 16.73
CA SER A 28 14.73 -1.33 16.40
C SER A 28 14.13 -0.89 15.06
N VAL A 29 13.96 0.41 14.90
CA VAL A 29 13.61 0.99 13.61
C VAL A 29 14.66 0.59 12.57
N ALA A 30 14.23 0.02 11.45
CA ALA A 30 15.09 -0.52 10.41
C ALA A 30 14.90 0.24 9.09
N GLY A 31 15.96 0.26 8.28
CA GLY A 31 15.94 0.88 6.96
C GLY A 31 16.10 2.40 6.93
N PRO A 32 16.09 3.02 5.75
CA PRO A 32 16.19 4.46 5.58
C PRO A 32 14.92 5.17 6.05
N ALA A 33 15.07 6.47 6.39
CA ALA A 33 13.92 7.31 6.68
C ALA A 33 13.13 7.59 5.39
N PHE A 34 11.82 7.38 5.43
CA PHE A 34 10.92 7.70 4.32
C PHE A 34 10.77 9.21 4.18
N ASP A 35 10.91 9.71 2.95
CA ASP A 35 10.79 11.12 2.61
C ASP A 35 9.37 11.43 2.10
N ALA A 36 8.56 12.01 2.98
CA ALA A 36 7.18 12.37 2.66
C ALA A 36 7.06 13.46 1.61
N ASP A 37 8.03 14.38 1.53
CA ASP A 37 8.02 15.44 0.53
C ASP A 37 8.24 14.87 -0.88
N SER A 38 9.14 13.90 -1.01
CA SER A 38 9.35 13.18 -2.26
C SER A 38 8.11 12.39 -2.67
N ALA A 39 7.48 11.64 -1.75
CA ALA A 39 6.26 10.90 -2.04
C ALA A 39 5.11 11.84 -2.45
N TYR A 40 4.92 12.94 -1.74
CA TYR A 40 3.94 13.96 -2.10
C TYR A 40 4.18 14.52 -3.49
N ALA A 41 5.44 14.81 -3.84
CA ALA A 41 5.80 15.31 -5.17
C ALA A 41 5.54 14.25 -6.27
N PHE A 42 5.74 12.95 -5.99
CA PHE A 42 5.39 11.87 -6.94
C PHE A 42 3.88 11.74 -7.12
N CYS A 43 3.09 11.91 -6.06
CA CYS A 43 1.64 11.95 -6.15
C CYS A 43 1.16 13.14 -6.99
N ALA A 44 1.65 14.34 -6.67
CA ALA A 44 1.34 15.57 -7.42
C ALA A 44 1.69 15.45 -8.91
N ARG A 45 2.86 14.87 -9.21
CA ARG A 45 3.28 14.68 -10.60
C ARG A 45 2.35 13.77 -11.40
N GLN A 46 1.80 12.70 -10.80
CA GLN A 46 0.79 11.86 -11.45
C GLN A 46 -0.48 12.67 -11.75
N CYS A 47 -0.93 13.51 -10.81
CA CYS A 47 -2.09 14.38 -10.98
C CYS A 47 -1.88 15.46 -12.06
N GLU A 48 -0.65 15.94 -12.26
CA GLU A 48 -0.33 16.92 -13.32
C GLU A 48 -0.57 16.41 -14.74
N PHE A 49 -0.59 15.09 -14.96
CA PHE A 49 -0.99 14.53 -16.26
C PHE A 49 -2.49 14.65 -16.50
N GLY A 50 -3.28 14.83 -15.45
CA GLY A 50 -4.74 14.79 -15.43
C GLY A 50 -5.28 13.43 -14.94
N PRO A 51 -6.59 13.23 -14.97
CA PRO A 51 -7.20 11.93 -14.69
C PRO A 51 -6.62 10.83 -15.58
N ARG A 52 -6.07 9.78 -14.97
CA ARG A 52 -5.43 8.64 -15.66
C ARG A 52 -6.47 7.60 -16.03
N THR A 53 -7.61 8.05 -16.58
CA THR A 53 -8.67 7.14 -17.00
C THR A 53 -8.23 6.28 -18.16
N MET A 54 -8.66 5.03 -18.17
CA MET A 54 -8.32 4.08 -19.22
C MET A 54 -8.52 4.67 -20.63
N ASN A 55 -7.60 4.36 -21.55
CA ASN A 55 -7.60 4.80 -22.95
C ASN A 55 -7.40 6.31 -23.16
N SER A 56 -7.00 7.08 -22.14
CA SER A 56 -6.74 8.52 -22.26
C SER A 56 -5.26 8.82 -22.53
N GLU A 57 -4.97 9.98 -23.12
CA GLU A 57 -3.58 10.45 -23.26
C GLU A 57 -2.90 10.70 -21.90
N ALA A 58 -3.66 11.14 -20.89
CA ALA A 58 -3.15 11.32 -19.54
C ALA A 58 -2.66 10.00 -18.93
N HIS A 59 -3.42 8.91 -19.14
CA HIS A 59 -3.06 7.56 -18.76
C HIS A 59 -1.76 7.13 -19.44
N ASP A 60 -1.68 7.20 -20.76
CA ASP A 60 -0.47 6.79 -21.50
C ASP A 60 0.78 7.54 -21.05
N ARG A 61 0.70 8.87 -20.92
CA ARG A 61 1.83 9.72 -20.48
C ARG A 61 2.24 9.46 -19.04
N CYS A 62 1.28 9.21 -18.14
CA CYS A 62 1.58 8.87 -16.76
C CYS A 62 2.26 7.51 -16.67
N GLY A 63 1.76 6.49 -17.38
CA GLY A 63 2.38 5.16 -17.44
C GLY A 63 3.83 5.21 -17.93
N GLU A 64 4.11 5.96 -19.00
CA GLU A 64 5.48 6.18 -19.48
C GLU A 64 6.38 6.83 -18.41
N TRP A 65 5.85 7.80 -17.67
CA TRP A 65 6.58 8.46 -16.60
C TRP A 65 6.86 7.51 -15.42
N ILE A 66 5.90 6.68 -15.01
CA ILE A 66 6.08 5.67 -13.96
C ILE A 66 7.20 4.70 -14.35
N VAL A 67 7.16 4.18 -15.59
CA VAL A 67 8.21 3.31 -16.14
C VAL A 67 9.58 3.97 -16.04
N ALA A 68 9.68 5.22 -16.54
CA ALA A 68 10.95 5.96 -16.52
C ALA A 68 11.47 6.20 -15.09
N LYS A 69 10.57 6.41 -14.10
CA LYS A 69 10.95 6.61 -12.71
C LYS A 69 11.50 5.33 -12.07
N PHE A 70 10.85 4.20 -12.25
CA PHE A 70 11.38 2.94 -11.73
C PHE A 70 12.73 2.58 -12.38
N GLN A 71 12.88 2.80 -13.70
CA GLN A 71 14.17 2.62 -14.38
C GLN A 71 15.25 3.55 -13.83
N GLN A 72 14.91 4.83 -13.59
CA GLN A 72 15.81 5.81 -12.96
C GLN A 72 16.28 5.33 -11.58
N TYR A 73 15.43 4.61 -10.85
CA TYR A 73 15.74 4.07 -9.52
C TYR A 73 16.38 2.67 -9.54
N GLY A 74 16.86 2.23 -10.72
CA GLY A 74 17.64 1.01 -10.87
C GLY A 74 16.80 -0.27 -10.92
N CYS A 75 15.50 -0.17 -11.12
CA CYS A 75 14.67 -1.34 -11.34
C CYS A 75 14.72 -1.83 -12.79
N THR A 76 14.67 -3.14 -12.98
CA THR A 76 14.35 -3.73 -14.27
C THR A 76 12.85 -3.67 -14.47
N VAL A 77 12.40 -2.99 -15.54
CA VAL A 77 10.97 -2.75 -15.76
C VAL A 77 10.45 -3.56 -16.95
N GLN A 78 9.32 -4.23 -16.75
CA GLN A 78 8.52 -4.89 -17.76
C GLN A 78 7.14 -4.23 -17.83
N GLN A 79 6.54 -4.17 -19.02
CA GLN A 79 5.19 -3.70 -19.24
C GLN A 79 4.36 -4.88 -19.75
N GLN A 80 3.28 -5.18 -19.05
CA GLN A 80 2.33 -6.23 -19.43
C GLN A 80 1.08 -5.59 -20.03
N ARG A 81 1.09 -5.46 -21.34
CA ARG A 81 -0.03 -4.86 -22.09
C ARG A 81 -1.06 -5.92 -22.45
N ALA A 82 -2.34 -5.58 -22.26
CA ALA A 82 -3.47 -6.44 -22.61
C ALA A 82 -4.70 -5.62 -22.99
N ASP A 83 -5.52 -6.15 -23.88
CA ASP A 83 -6.86 -5.61 -24.17
C ASP A 83 -7.86 -6.30 -23.22
N LEU A 84 -8.24 -5.62 -22.14
CA LEU A 84 -9.20 -6.11 -21.17
C LEU A 84 -10.62 -5.66 -21.54
N LYS A 85 -11.63 -6.26 -20.92
CA LYS A 85 -13.03 -5.92 -21.15
C LYS A 85 -13.62 -5.30 -19.89
N GLY A 86 -14.03 -4.03 -20.02
CA GLY A 86 -14.83 -3.36 -19.00
C GLY A 86 -16.25 -3.95 -18.90
N TYR A 87 -16.95 -3.65 -17.81
CA TYR A 87 -18.31 -4.12 -17.54
C TYR A 87 -19.31 -3.80 -18.67
N ASP A 88 -19.08 -2.72 -19.38
CA ASP A 88 -19.90 -2.21 -20.50
C ASP A 88 -19.46 -2.74 -21.89
N GLY A 89 -18.48 -3.65 -21.92
CA GLY A 89 -17.88 -4.20 -23.14
C GLY A 89 -16.81 -3.31 -23.77
N THR A 90 -16.50 -2.15 -23.17
CA THR A 90 -15.39 -1.30 -23.62
C THR A 90 -14.08 -2.08 -23.60
N THR A 91 -13.29 -1.94 -24.67
CA THR A 91 -11.93 -2.48 -24.69
C THR A 91 -11.00 -1.51 -23.98
N LEU A 92 -10.43 -1.96 -22.87
CA LEU A 92 -9.49 -1.22 -22.04
C LEU A 92 -8.07 -1.64 -22.43
N LYS A 93 -7.27 -0.70 -22.92
CA LYS A 93 -5.87 -0.94 -23.30
C LYS A 93 -5.00 -0.87 -22.04
N SER A 94 -4.99 -1.96 -21.30
CA SER A 94 -4.32 -2.05 -20.02
C SER A 94 -2.81 -2.21 -20.15
N ASN A 95 -2.07 -1.67 -19.18
CA ASN A 95 -0.63 -1.73 -19.07
C ASN A 95 -0.20 -1.92 -17.60
N ASN A 96 -0.19 -3.15 -17.10
CA ASN A 96 0.44 -3.41 -15.82
C ASN A 96 1.95 -3.14 -15.90
N ILE A 97 2.50 -2.37 -14.96
CA ILE A 97 3.92 -2.00 -14.93
C ILE A 97 4.59 -2.78 -13.81
N ILE A 98 5.56 -3.63 -14.15
CA ILE A 98 6.28 -4.46 -13.20
C ILE A 98 7.72 -3.99 -13.11
N ALA A 99 8.15 -3.54 -11.92
CA ALA A 99 9.49 -3.04 -11.67
C ALA A 99 10.20 -3.89 -10.62
N SER A 100 11.25 -4.60 -11.02
CA SER A 100 12.00 -5.52 -10.15
C SER A 100 13.29 -4.86 -9.64
N TYR A 101 13.40 -4.69 -8.33
CA TYR A 101 14.64 -4.32 -7.64
C TYR A 101 15.36 -5.57 -7.18
N LYS A 102 16.69 -5.66 -7.41
CA LYS A 102 17.54 -6.84 -7.18
C LYS A 102 16.88 -8.12 -7.74
N PRO A 103 16.64 -8.19 -9.06
CA PRO A 103 15.93 -9.31 -9.70
C PRO A 103 16.66 -10.66 -9.58
N GLU A 104 17.94 -10.65 -9.24
CA GLU A 104 18.77 -11.83 -9.01
C GLU A 104 18.48 -12.54 -7.68
N LEU A 105 17.86 -11.86 -6.71
CA LEU A 105 17.49 -12.45 -5.43
C LEU A 105 16.21 -13.30 -5.58
N THR A 106 16.26 -14.50 -5.07
CA THR A 106 15.13 -15.47 -5.15
C THR A 106 14.06 -15.20 -4.10
N THR A 107 14.43 -14.68 -2.93
CA THR A 107 13.47 -14.25 -1.93
C THR A 107 12.89 -12.90 -2.37
N ARG A 108 11.62 -12.89 -2.77
CA ARG A 108 10.92 -11.73 -3.30
C ARG A 108 9.82 -11.26 -2.35
N ILE A 109 9.62 -9.94 -2.27
CA ILE A 109 8.45 -9.32 -1.66
C ILE A 109 7.72 -8.56 -2.76
N LEU A 110 6.39 -8.72 -2.83
CA LEU A 110 5.53 -8.02 -3.75
C LEU A 110 4.99 -6.75 -3.09
N LEU A 111 5.19 -5.60 -3.72
CA LEU A 111 4.48 -4.37 -3.40
C LEU A 111 3.63 -3.99 -4.60
N CYS A 112 2.35 -3.72 -4.39
CA CYS A 112 1.45 -3.37 -5.48
C CYS A 112 0.56 -2.18 -5.13
N ALA A 113 0.05 -1.51 -6.16
CA ALA A 113 -0.92 -0.44 -6.12
C ALA A 113 -1.54 -0.32 -7.51
N HIS A 114 -2.77 0.17 -7.64
CA HIS A 114 -3.27 0.55 -8.95
C HIS A 114 -2.80 1.96 -9.33
N TRP A 115 -2.80 2.30 -10.62
CA TRP A 115 -2.31 3.59 -11.11
C TRP A 115 -3.28 4.32 -12.05
N ASP A 116 -4.30 3.63 -12.53
CA ASP A 116 -5.40 4.24 -13.27
C ASP A 116 -6.28 5.10 -12.36
N SER A 117 -7.28 5.72 -12.90
CA SER A 117 -8.25 6.51 -12.15
C SER A 117 -9.66 6.30 -12.67
N ARG A 118 -10.62 6.42 -11.75
CA ARG A 118 -12.03 6.27 -12.05
C ARG A 118 -12.49 7.26 -13.12
N PRO A 119 -13.18 6.80 -14.17
CA PRO A 119 -13.64 7.69 -15.24
C PRO A 119 -14.89 8.50 -14.87
N TRP A 120 -15.46 8.25 -13.71
CA TRP A 120 -16.66 8.92 -13.22
C TRP A 120 -16.62 9.10 -11.70
N ALA A 121 -17.05 10.30 -11.24
CA ALA A 121 -17.14 10.64 -9.83
C ALA A 121 -18.51 10.21 -9.25
N ASP A 122 -18.81 8.93 -9.30
CA ASP A 122 -20.15 8.39 -9.03
C ASP A 122 -20.52 8.32 -7.55
N ASN A 123 -19.60 8.62 -6.63
CA ASN A 123 -19.87 8.82 -5.21
C ASN A 123 -19.89 10.30 -4.79
N ASP A 124 -19.81 11.22 -5.76
CA ASP A 124 -19.87 12.66 -5.46
C ASP A 124 -21.27 13.05 -4.94
N PRO A 125 -21.36 13.82 -3.84
CA PRO A 125 -22.65 14.24 -3.31
C PRO A 125 -23.46 15.13 -4.27
N ASP A 126 -22.80 15.81 -5.22
CA ASP A 126 -23.43 16.50 -6.31
C ASP A 126 -23.50 15.62 -7.56
N SER A 127 -24.68 15.09 -7.86
CA SER A 127 -24.89 14.21 -9.02
C SER A 127 -24.52 14.84 -10.39
N THR A 128 -24.38 16.17 -10.48
CA THR A 128 -23.90 16.84 -11.70
C THR A 128 -22.41 16.55 -11.96
N ASN A 129 -21.68 16.05 -10.97
CA ASN A 129 -20.31 15.63 -11.08
C ASN A 129 -20.13 14.17 -11.52
N TRP A 130 -21.15 13.32 -11.39
CA TRP A 130 -21.04 11.88 -11.57
C TRP A 130 -20.40 11.42 -12.90
N ARG A 131 -20.55 12.21 -13.96
CA ARG A 131 -19.97 11.91 -15.29
C ARG A 131 -18.60 12.55 -15.51
N LYS A 132 -18.03 13.18 -14.48
CA LYS A 132 -16.69 13.74 -14.55
C LYS A 132 -15.65 12.71 -14.10
N PRO A 133 -14.46 12.69 -14.71
CA PRO A 133 -13.39 11.83 -14.25
C PRO A 133 -12.85 12.31 -12.89
N VAL A 134 -12.40 11.38 -12.07
CA VAL A 134 -11.75 11.63 -10.78
C VAL A 134 -10.27 11.94 -11.01
N MET A 135 -9.71 12.95 -10.30
CA MET A 135 -8.26 13.22 -10.34
C MET A 135 -7.48 12.08 -9.68
N ALA A 136 -8.06 11.40 -8.70
CA ALA A 136 -7.53 10.21 -8.06
C ALA A 136 -6.13 10.44 -7.46
N ALA A 137 -6.01 11.49 -6.65
CA ALA A 137 -4.76 11.78 -5.94
C ALA A 137 -4.50 10.77 -4.83
N ASN A 138 -5.55 10.37 -4.11
CA ASN A 138 -5.47 9.33 -3.10
C ASN A 138 -5.71 7.95 -3.72
N ASP A 139 -6.75 7.85 -4.53
CA ASP A 139 -7.24 6.64 -5.15
C ASP A 139 -6.57 6.40 -6.50
N GLY A 140 -5.49 5.72 -6.43
CA GLY A 140 -4.43 5.21 -7.24
C GLY A 140 -3.09 5.93 -7.08
N ALA A 141 -3.00 7.27 -7.16
CA ALA A 141 -1.70 7.92 -7.21
C ALA A 141 -0.91 7.83 -5.89
N SER A 142 -1.57 7.76 -4.73
CA SER A 142 -0.89 7.72 -3.43
C SER A 142 -0.09 6.44 -3.23
N GLY A 143 -0.65 5.27 -3.58
CA GLY A 143 0.04 3.98 -3.48
C GLY A 143 1.28 3.91 -4.36
N VAL A 144 1.14 4.32 -5.64
CA VAL A 144 2.27 4.40 -6.57
C VAL A 144 3.33 5.39 -6.08
N ALA A 145 2.94 6.54 -5.51
CA ALA A 145 3.88 7.52 -4.96
C ALA A 145 4.71 6.95 -3.81
N VAL A 146 4.10 6.18 -2.92
CA VAL A 146 4.81 5.47 -1.83
C VAL A 146 5.78 4.45 -2.42
N MET A 147 5.37 3.66 -3.41
CA MET A 147 6.24 2.68 -4.08
C MET A 147 7.44 3.32 -4.77
N LEU A 148 7.23 4.45 -5.47
CA LEU A 148 8.32 5.20 -6.13
C LEU A 148 9.32 5.76 -5.13
N GLU A 149 8.86 6.27 -3.98
CA GLU A 149 9.77 6.75 -2.94
C GLU A 149 10.55 5.60 -2.30
N ILE A 150 9.91 4.46 -2.05
CA ILE A 150 10.62 3.25 -1.58
C ILE A 150 11.69 2.86 -2.60
N ALA A 151 11.35 2.75 -3.89
CA ALA A 151 12.32 2.41 -4.95
C ALA A 151 13.51 3.39 -4.98
N ARG A 152 13.24 4.70 -4.83
CA ARG A 152 14.28 5.73 -4.75
C ARG A 152 15.23 5.53 -3.57
N LEU A 153 14.69 5.16 -2.42
CA LEU A 153 15.49 4.91 -1.21
C LEU A 153 16.31 3.62 -1.31
N LEU A 154 15.74 2.58 -1.94
CA LEU A 154 16.41 1.29 -2.09
C LEU A 154 17.70 1.38 -2.92
N GLN A 155 17.81 2.33 -3.87
CA GLN A 155 19.05 2.53 -4.63
C GLN A 155 20.31 2.72 -3.76
N LYS A 156 20.12 3.25 -2.54
CA LYS A 156 21.21 3.58 -1.60
C LYS A 156 21.26 2.62 -0.43
N ALA A 157 20.50 1.53 -0.48
CA ALA A 157 20.31 0.62 0.65
C ALA A 157 20.90 -0.76 0.37
N ASP A 158 22.23 -0.89 0.45
CA ASP A 158 22.96 -2.15 0.22
C ASP A 158 22.59 -3.26 1.21
N SER A 159 22.04 -2.89 2.37
CA SER A 159 21.73 -3.83 3.45
C SER A 159 20.45 -4.66 3.24
N LEU A 160 19.61 -4.31 2.26
CA LEU A 160 18.38 -5.07 1.97
C LEU A 160 18.72 -6.47 1.46
N LYS A 161 18.15 -7.51 2.10
CA LYS A 161 18.43 -8.93 1.86
C LYS A 161 17.44 -9.62 0.93
N VAL A 162 16.36 -8.94 0.58
CA VAL A 162 15.30 -9.45 -0.30
C VAL A 162 15.21 -8.63 -1.58
N GLY A 163 14.74 -9.24 -2.65
CA GLY A 163 14.34 -8.52 -3.84
C GLY A 163 12.92 -7.98 -3.68
N VAL A 164 12.62 -6.89 -4.34
CA VAL A 164 11.29 -6.28 -4.32
C VAL A 164 10.76 -6.20 -5.74
N ASP A 165 9.54 -6.67 -5.95
CA ASP A 165 8.78 -6.44 -7.17
C ASP A 165 7.67 -5.42 -6.88
N PHE A 166 7.74 -4.29 -7.56
CA PHE A 166 6.70 -3.29 -7.57
C PHE A 166 5.80 -3.58 -8.76
N VAL A 167 4.50 -3.78 -8.51
CA VAL A 167 3.51 -3.98 -9.58
C VAL A 167 2.48 -2.88 -9.50
N CYS A 168 2.47 -2.01 -10.53
CA CYS A 168 1.41 -1.03 -10.69
C CYS A 168 0.33 -1.69 -11.55
N PHE A 169 -0.78 -2.08 -10.94
CA PHE A 169 -1.94 -2.62 -11.63
C PHE A 169 -2.70 -1.54 -12.38
N ASP A 170 -3.31 -1.92 -13.49
CA ASP A 170 -4.05 -1.02 -14.36
C ASP A 170 -5.51 -1.50 -14.50
N ALA A 171 -6.40 -0.61 -14.89
CA ALA A 171 -7.82 -0.92 -15.03
C ALA A 171 -8.45 -1.54 -13.76
N GLU A 172 -8.01 -1.09 -12.59
CA GLU A 172 -8.64 -1.44 -11.33
C GLU A 172 -10.03 -0.81 -11.26
N ASP A 173 -10.11 0.49 -11.58
CA ASP A 173 -11.19 1.40 -11.22
C ASP A 173 -12.23 1.62 -12.34
N TRP A 174 -12.39 0.63 -13.23
CA TRP A 174 -13.44 0.61 -14.28
C TRP A 174 -14.70 -0.15 -13.85
N GLY A 175 -14.89 -0.37 -12.56
CA GLY A 175 -16.02 -1.10 -12.01
C GLY A 175 -17.37 -0.42 -12.30
N ILE A 176 -18.46 -1.18 -12.19
CA ILE A 176 -19.83 -0.75 -12.48
C ILE A 176 -20.18 0.52 -11.68
N PRO A 177 -20.59 1.63 -12.33
CA PRO A 177 -20.94 2.86 -11.61
C PRO A 177 -22.28 2.76 -10.91
N GLN A 178 -22.48 3.55 -9.86
CA GLN A 178 -23.66 3.51 -9.00
C GLN A 178 -25.00 3.77 -9.72
N TRP A 179 -24.98 4.44 -10.87
CA TRP A 179 -26.23 4.67 -11.66
C TRP A 179 -26.54 3.55 -12.64
N SER A 180 -25.74 2.52 -12.73
CA SER A 180 -25.92 1.42 -13.68
C SER A 180 -26.86 0.36 -13.10
N ASP A 181 -27.76 -0.15 -13.93
CA ASP A 181 -28.60 -1.32 -13.60
C ASP A 181 -27.88 -2.66 -13.89
N ALA A 182 -26.61 -2.63 -14.30
CA ALA A 182 -25.82 -3.83 -14.53
C ALA A 182 -25.63 -4.60 -13.24
N THR A 183 -25.68 -5.93 -13.31
CA THR A 183 -25.39 -6.77 -12.16
C THR A 183 -23.87 -6.91 -12.02
N ASP A 184 -23.34 -6.49 -10.87
CA ASP A 184 -21.95 -6.75 -10.52
C ASP A 184 -21.83 -8.16 -9.93
N ASN A 185 -21.04 -8.99 -10.58
CA ASN A 185 -20.69 -10.33 -10.10
C ASN A 185 -19.36 -10.33 -9.33
N GLY A 186 -18.80 -9.15 -9.03
CA GLY A 186 -17.50 -8.98 -8.39
C GLY A 186 -16.30 -9.15 -9.32
N ASP A 187 -16.53 -9.14 -10.64
CA ASP A 187 -15.51 -9.35 -11.67
C ASP A 187 -15.24 -8.10 -12.52
N SER A 188 -15.92 -6.99 -12.24
CA SER A 188 -15.76 -5.73 -12.97
C SER A 188 -14.63 -4.83 -12.46
N TRP A 189 -14.08 -5.13 -11.30
CA TRP A 189 -13.01 -4.40 -10.62
C TRP A 189 -11.67 -5.13 -10.70
N ALA A 190 -10.58 -4.44 -10.42
CA ALA A 190 -9.24 -5.03 -10.34
C ALA A 190 -8.83 -5.83 -11.59
N LEU A 191 -9.26 -5.40 -12.79
CA LEU A 191 -9.08 -6.17 -14.03
C LEU A 191 -7.61 -6.43 -14.36
N GLY A 192 -6.72 -5.47 -14.09
CA GLY A 192 -5.29 -5.64 -14.29
C GLY A 192 -4.69 -6.68 -13.36
N ALA A 193 -5.08 -6.69 -12.09
CA ALA A 193 -4.63 -7.68 -11.12
C ALA A 193 -5.21 -9.07 -11.44
N GLN A 194 -6.47 -9.15 -11.89
CA GLN A 194 -7.05 -10.40 -12.39
C GLN A 194 -6.22 -10.96 -13.54
N TYR A 195 -5.87 -10.11 -14.53
CA TYR A 195 -5.06 -10.53 -15.67
C TYR A 195 -3.65 -10.94 -15.26
N TRP A 196 -2.96 -10.14 -14.45
CA TRP A 196 -1.61 -10.42 -14.00
C TRP A 196 -1.54 -11.70 -13.16
N SER A 197 -2.48 -11.91 -12.25
CA SER A 197 -2.47 -13.08 -11.36
C SER A 197 -2.69 -14.40 -12.10
N GLN A 198 -3.40 -14.37 -13.25
CA GLN A 198 -3.56 -15.50 -14.16
C GLN A 198 -2.38 -15.65 -15.13
N ASN A 199 -1.67 -14.57 -15.42
CA ASN A 199 -0.56 -14.50 -16.37
C ASN A 199 0.65 -13.78 -15.75
N PRO A 200 1.28 -14.31 -14.68
CA PRO A 200 2.39 -13.63 -14.04
C PRO A 200 3.52 -13.32 -15.01
N HIS A 201 4.22 -12.22 -14.79
CA HIS A 201 5.30 -11.72 -15.63
C HIS A 201 6.50 -12.67 -15.78
N LYS A 202 6.59 -13.69 -14.93
CA LYS A 202 7.54 -14.80 -15.01
C LYS A 202 6.79 -16.12 -14.81
N PRO A 203 7.08 -17.16 -15.59
CA PRO A 203 6.57 -18.49 -15.33
C PRO A 203 6.94 -18.97 -13.92
N GLY A 204 5.95 -19.43 -13.14
CA GLY A 204 6.19 -19.88 -11.78
C GLY A 204 6.64 -18.77 -10.83
N TYR A 205 6.18 -17.53 -11.05
CA TYR A 205 6.50 -16.42 -10.17
C TYR A 205 6.04 -16.67 -8.74
N GLU A 206 6.92 -16.47 -7.80
CA GLU A 206 6.68 -16.61 -6.38
C GLU A 206 7.18 -15.35 -5.64
N ALA A 207 6.44 -14.94 -4.63
CA ALA A 207 6.87 -13.99 -3.62
C ALA A 207 6.53 -14.53 -2.23
N ARG A 208 7.33 -14.18 -1.23
CA ARG A 208 7.11 -14.62 0.15
C ARG A 208 5.77 -14.11 0.67
N PHE A 209 5.43 -12.88 0.31
CA PHE A 209 4.13 -12.23 0.56
C PHE A 209 4.00 -10.97 -0.31
N GLY A 210 2.78 -10.41 -0.35
CA GLY A 210 2.46 -9.15 -0.99
C GLY A 210 1.86 -8.13 -0.02
N ILE A 211 2.02 -6.85 -0.36
CA ILE A 211 1.35 -5.72 0.29
C ILE A 211 0.80 -4.82 -0.82
N LEU A 212 -0.53 -4.70 -0.87
CA LEU A 212 -1.22 -3.72 -1.68
C LEU A 212 -1.26 -2.39 -0.91
N LEU A 213 -1.12 -1.29 -1.63
CA LEU A 213 -1.20 0.06 -1.11
C LEU A 213 -2.29 0.82 -1.85
N ASP A 214 -3.47 0.88 -1.27
CA ASP A 214 -4.58 1.62 -1.83
C ASP A 214 -5.06 2.74 -0.90
N MET A 215 -5.32 3.92 -1.47
CA MET A 215 -5.76 5.11 -0.74
C MET A 215 -4.92 5.43 0.52
N VAL A 216 -3.59 5.41 0.39
CA VAL A 216 -2.64 5.52 1.50
C VAL A 216 -2.13 6.93 1.76
N GLY A 217 -2.72 7.95 1.14
CA GLY A 217 -2.29 9.36 1.25
C GLY A 217 -3.33 10.30 1.85
N GLY A 218 -4.56 9.86 2.05
CA GLY A 218 -5.68 10.73 2.45
C GLY A 218 -5.53 11.34 3.84
N ALA A 219 -5.94 12.61 3.99
CA ALA A 219 -5.96 13.29 5.28
C ALA A 219 -6.93 12.60 6.24
N GLY A 220 -6.48 12.36 7.48
CA GLY A 220 -7.27 11.72 8.53
C GLY A 220 -7.44 10.20 8.35
N ALA A 221 -6.72 9.58 7.43
CA ALA A 221 -6.77 8.15 7.19
C ALA A 221 -6.31 7.35 8.41
N ARG A 222 -6.98 6.21 8.63
CA ARG A 222 -6.56 5.16 9.56
C ARG A 222 -6.71 3.82 8.85
N PHE A 223 -5.75 2.94 9.06
CA PHE A 223 -5.64 1.64 8.41
C PHE A 223 -6.08 0.56 9.38
N TYR A 224 -7.29 0.06 9.19
CA TYR A 224 -7.82 -1.05 9.97
C TYR A 224 -7.42 -2.37 9.30
N GLN A 225 -7.45 -3.47 10.05
CA GLN A 225 -7.13 -4.79 9.50
C GLN A 225 -8.26 -5.22 8.55
N GLU A 226 -8.01 -5.14 7.26
CA GLU A 226 -8.97 -5.51 6.21
C GLU A 226 -9.35 -7.00 6.31
N GLY A 227 -10.60 -7.33 6.01
CA GLY A 227 -11.18 -8.64 6.28
C GLY A 227 -10.58 -9.78 5.46
N PHE A 228 -10.51 -9.66 4.13
CA PHE A 228 -9.91 -10.68 3.27
C PHE A 228 -8.40 -10.81 3.51
N SER A 229 -7.70 -9.71 3.78
CA SER A 229 -6.29 -9.74 4.20
C SER A 229 -6.07 -10.63 5.41
N LYS A 230 -6.99 -10.58 6.39
CA LYS A 230 -6.93 -11.47 7.56
C LYS A 230 -7.20 -12.91 7.21
N GLU A 231 -8.15 -13.17 6.31
CA GLU A 231 -8.48 -14.54 5.89
C GLU A 231 -7.34 -15.19 5.11
N TYR A 232 -6.74 -14.46 4.16
CA TYR A 232 -5.66 -14.99 3.32
C TYR A 232 -4.29 -14.96 4.00
N ALA A 233 -4.00 -13.91 4.78
CA ALA A 233 -2.63 -13.57 5.15
C ALA A 233 -2.49 -12.97 6.56
N GLN A 234 -3.24 -13.47 7.56
CA GLN A 234 -3.19 -12.97 8.95
C GLN A 234 -1.76 -12.81 9.51
N PRO A 235 -0.80 -13.74 9.24
CA PRO A 235 0.58 -13.55 9.70
C PRO A 235 1.25 -12.29 9.11
N ILE A 236 0.89 -11.90 7.88
CA ILE A 236 1.42 -10.72 7.22
C ILE A 236 0.75 -9.47 7.76
N VAL A 237 -0.56 -9.50 8.01
CA VAL A 237 -1.27 -8.43 8.76
C VAL A 237 -0.56 -8.16 10.08
N ASN A 238 -0.33 -9.20 10.89
CA ASN A 238 0.36 -9.06 12.18
C ASN A 238 1.78 -8.50 12.04
N LYS A 239 2.52 -8.90 10.99
CA LYS A 239 3.86 -8.39 10.67
C LYS A 239 3.82 -6.90 10.39
N VAL A 240 2.91 -6.44 9.51
CA VAL A 240 2.81 -5.03 9.09
C VAL A 240 2.34 -4.15 10.25
N TRP A 241 1.33 -4.55 11.02
CA TRP A 241 0.87 -3.79 12.20
C TRP A 241 1.94 -3.73 13.31
N THR A 242 2.73 -4.80 13.46
CA THR A 242 3.89 -4.76 14.35
C THR A 242 4.96 -3.80 13.84
N ALA A 243 5.24 -3.79 12.54
CA ALA A 243 6.18 -2.84 11.92
C ALA A 243 5.72 -1.39 12.09
N ALA A 244 4.43 -1.11 11.91
CA ALA A 244 3.85 0.22 12.15
C ALA A 244 4.08 0.68 13.60
N ARG A 245 3.82 -0.18 14.57
CA ARG A 245 4.09 0.11 16.00
C ARG A 245 5.57 0.38 16.27
N VAL A 246 6.48 -0.44 15.71
CA VAL A 246 7.93 -0.25 15.87
C VAL A 246 8.38 1.07 15.26
N ALA A 247 7.80 1.45 14.12
CA ALA A 247 8.08 2.72 13.44
C ALA A 247 7.39 3.94 14.11
N GLY A 248 6.54 3.73 15.14
CA GLY A 248 5.86 4.79 15.89
C GLY A 248 4.53 5.27 15.31
N TYR A 249 3.90 4.46 14.46
CA TYR A 249 2.64 4.79 13.77
C TYR A 249 1.43 3.96 14.21
N GLU A 250 1.47 3.36 15.38
CA GLU A 250 0.38 2.49 15.87
C GLU A 250 -0.99 3.19 15.94
N SER A 251 -1.02 4.52 16.10
CA SER A 251 -2.26 5.28 16.13
C SER A 251 -2.98 5.33 14.78
N LEU A 252 -2.23 5.19 13.67
CA LEU A 252 -2.79 5.10 12.32
C LEU A 252 -3.12 3.65 11.93
N PHE A 253 -2.54 2.66 12.62
CA PHE A 253 -2.73 1.23 12.38
C PHE A 253 -3.37 0.56 13.61
N PRO A 254 -4.65 0.86 13.94
CA PRO A 254 -5.34 0.22 15.05
C PRO A 254 -5.49 -1.28 14.81
N ASN A 255 -5.54 -2.07 15.90
CA ASN A 255 -5.71 -3.53 15.80
C ASN A 255 -7.17 -3.96 15.57
N ASP A 256 -8.05 -3.00 15.28
CA ASP A 256 -9.45 -3.28 15.01
C ASP A 256 -9.64 -3.79 13.58
N GLN A 257 -10.68 -4.58 13.36
CA GLN A 257 -11.05 -5.07 12.05
C GLN A 257 -11.70 -3.97 11.22
N GLY A 258 -11.29 -3.87 9.94
CA GLY A 258 -11.94 -3.07 8.90
C GLY A 258 -13.06 -3.83 8.18
N GLY A 259 -13.45 -3.31 7.03
CA GLY A 259 -14.38 -3.98 6.12
C GLY A 259 -13.77 -5.17 5.41
N TYR A 260 -14.61 -5.89 4.65
CA TYR A 260 -14.19 -6.83 3.61
C TYR A 260 -14.24 -6.09 2.28
N ILE A 261 -13.11 -6.00 1.61
CA ILE A 261 -12.95 -5.16 0.42
C ILE A 261 -12.46 -6.01 -0.74
N THR A 262 -13.20 -6.00 -1.84
CA THR A 262 -12.72 -6.58 -3.11
C THR A 262 -11.80 -5.57 -3.76
N ASP A 263 -10.52 -5.93 -3.91
CA ASP A 263 -9.47 -5.08 -4.43
C ASP A 263 -8.38 -5.96 -5.09
N ASP A 264 -7.34 -5.36 -5.66
CA ASP A 264 -6.25 -6.03 -6.39
C ASP A 264 -5.59 -7.19 -5.63
N HIS A 265 -5.56 -7.15 -4.29
CA HIS A 265 -5.01 -8.24 -3.47
C HIS A 265 -5.84 -9.53 -3.54
N ASP A 266 -7.15 -9.43 -3.78
CA ASP A 266 -8.05 -10.58 -3.83
C ASP A 266 -7.71 -11.55 -4.98
N PRO A 267 -7.64 -11.12 -6.28
CA PRO A 267 -7.21 -12.00 -7.36
C PRO A 267 -5.76 -12.47 -7.22
N VAL A 268 -4.86 -11.66 -6.62
CA VAL A 268 -3.49 -12.10 -6.34
C VAL A 268 -3.50 -13.30 -5.39
N ASN A 269 -4.20 -13.22 -4.26
CA ASN A 269 -4.34 -14.34 -3.32
C ASN A 269 -4.95 -15.57 -4.00
N LYS A 270 -6.10 -15.39 -4.67
CA LYS A 270 -6.88 -16.50 -5.25
C LYS A 270 -6.15 -17.27 -6.35
N ASN A 271 -5.45 -16.54 -7.23
CA ASN A 271 -4.90 -17.14 -8.44
C ASN A 271 -3.42 -17.54 -8.29
N THR A 272 -2.65 -16.83 -7.46
CA THR A 272 -1.21 -17.11 -7.30
C THR A 272 -0.87 -17.83 -6.01
N GLY A 273 -1.74 -17.75 -4.99
CA GLY A 273 -1.45 -18.26 -3.65
C GLY A 273 -0.40 -17.43 -2.88
N ILE A 274 0.03 -16.28 -3.40
CA ILE A 274 0.91 -15.34 -2.69
C ILE A 274 0.10 -14.66 -1.58
N PRO A 275 0.43 -14.86 -0.29
CA PRO A 275 -0.33 -14.25 0.81
C PRO A 275 -0.15 -12.73 0.76
N THR A 276 -1.15 -12.03 0.26
CA THR A 276 -1.13 -10.58 0.01
C THR A 276 -2.18 -9.89 0.87
N ILE A 277 -1.77 -8.82 1.53
CA ILE A 277 -2.65 -7.96 2.32
C ILE A 277 -2.89 -6.63 1.62
N ASP A 278 -3.94 -5.96 2.01
CA ASP A 278 -4.25 -4.61 1.62
C ASP A 278 -4.08 -3.64 2.80
N ILE A 279 -3.29 -2.58 2.58
CA ILE A 279 -3.24 -1.41 3.44
C ILE A 279 -4.14 -0.36 2.79
N ILE A 280 -5.38 -0.30 3.27
CA ILE A 280 -6.40 0.60 2.76
C ILE A 280 -7.01 1.43 3.89
N ALA A 281 -7.32 2.69 3.61
CA ALA A 281 -7.94 3.56 4.59
C ALA A 281 -9.39 3.15 4.88
N PHE A 282 -9.78 3.17 6.16
CA PHE A 282 -11.14 2.88 6.59
C PHE A 282 -11.67 3.98 7.51
N TYR A 283 -12.84 4.52 7.17
CA TYR A 283 -13.49 5.63 7.86
C TYR A 283 -14.85 5.18 8.42
N PRO A 284 -14.90 4.49 9.57
CA PRO A 284 -16.10 3.84 10.08
C PRO A 284 -17.26 4.79 10.40
N ASN A 285 -16.94 6.09 10.59
CA ASN A 285 -17.93 7.11 10.92
C ASN A 285 -18.26 8.04 9.73
N CYS A 286 -17.69 7.82 8.56
CA CYS A 286 -18.02 8.58 7.37
C CYS A 286 -19.35 8.10 6.79
N GLN A 287 -20.34 9.01 6.70
CA GLN A 287 -21.67 8.67 6.19
C GLN A 287 -21.70 8.46 4.67
N GLN A 288 -20.76 9.07 3.95
CA GLN A 288 -20.72 9.03 2.50
C GLN A 288 -20.13 7.70 2.00
N SER A 289 -19.00 7.28 2.56
CA SER A 289 -18.35 6.03 2.23
C SER A 289 -17.40 5.58 3.35
N SER A 290 -17.30 4.28 3.60
CA SER A 290 -16.27 3.73 4.48
C SER A 290 -14.86 3.96 3.96
N PHE A 291 -14.69 4.30 2.69
CA PHE A 291 -13.41 4.69 2.07
C PHE A 291 -13.07 6.17 2.27
N GLY A 292 -13.96 6.95 2.90
CA GLY A 292 -13.76 8.35 3.20
C GLY A 292 -14.56 9.30 2.31
N PRO A 293 -14.48 10.61 2.63
CA PRO A 293 -15.37 11.62 2.00
C PRO A 293 -14.96 11.98 0.57
N THR A 294 -13.76 11.63 0.12
CA THR A 294 -13.25 12.00 -1.21
C THR A 294 -13.29 10.83 -2.22
N TRP A 295 -13.53 9.61 -1.72
CA TRP A 295 -13.56 8.42 -2.56
C TRP A 295 -14.60 8.54 -3.69
N HIS A 296 -14.14 8.34 -4.92
CA HIS A 296 -14.93 8.46 -6.17
C HIS A 296 -15.69 9.79 -6.29
N THR A 297 -15.02 10.89 -5.89
CA THR A 297 -15.55 12.26 -6.04
C THR A 297 -14.57 13.15 -6.79
N VAL A 298 -15.05 14.30 -7.30
CA VAL A 298 -14.17 15.32 -7.88
C VAL A 298 -13.24 15.98 -6.84
N SER A 299 -13.44 15.70 -5.56
CA SER A 299 -12.63 16.21 -4.46
C SER A 299 -11.42 15.34 -4.13
N ASP A 300 -11.22 14.17 -4.79
CA ASP A 300 -9.98 13.42 -4.63
C ASP A 300 -8.83 14.09 -5.38
N THR A 301 -8.29 15.13 -4.77
CA THR A 301 -7.24 16.00 -5.29
C THR A 301 -6.08 16.13 -4.30
N MET A 302 -4.99 16.75 -4.72
CA MET A 302 -3.81 16.99 -3.88
C MET A 302 -4.10 17.79 -2.60
N ASP A 303 -5.20 18.54 -2.55
CA ASP A 303 -5.61 19.30 -1.35
C ASP A 303 -5.98 18.35 -0.18
N ASN A 304 -6.32 17.11 -0.46
CA ASN A 304 -6.68 16.10 0.52
C ASN A 304 -5.56 15.09 0.80
N ILE A 305 -4.37 15.29 0.24
CA ILE A 305 -3.21 14.45 0.51
C ILE A 305 -2.42 14.99 1.70
N ASP A 306 -2.22 14.10 2.69
CA ASP A 306 -1.44 14.39 3.90
C ASP A 306 -0.08 13.68 3.85
N LYS A 307 0.99 14.47 3.92
CA LYS A 307 2.37 13.99 3.97
C LYS A 307 2.64 13.08 5.17
N ALA A 308 1.98 13.32 6.31
CA ALA A 308 2.17 12.49 7.49
C ALA A 308 1.58 11.09 7.29
N THR A 309 0.45 10.98 6.60
CA THR A 309 -0.16 9.71 6.21
C THR A 309 0.75 8.93 5.25
N LEU A 310 1.23 9.57 4.18
CA LEU A 310 2.20 8.95 3.24
C LEU A 310 3.46 8.46 3.97
N LYS A 311 3.97 9.26 4.91
CA LYS A 311 5.15 8.90 5.72
C LYS A 311 4.89 7.68 6.59
N ALA A 312 3.75 7.62 7.26
CA ALA A 312 3.40 6.53 8.15
C ALA A 312 3.36 5.20 7.41
N VAL A 313 2.69 5.17 6.25
CA VAL A 313 2.61 3.96 5.41
C VAL A 313 3.98 3.61 4.85
N GLY A 314 4.66 4.56 4.21
CA GLY A 314 5.96 4.29 3.58
C GLY A 314 7.02 3.83 4.58
N GLN A 315 7.10 4.44 5.77
CA GLN A 315 8.04 4.01 6.81
C GLN A 315 7.68 2.65 7.38
N THR A 316 6.39 2.33 7.50
CA THR A 316 5.93 1.00 7.92
C THR A 316 6.37 -0.07 6.91
N VAL A 317 6.18 0.16 5.62
CA VAL A 317 6.63 -0.77 4.56
C VAL A 317 8.15 -0.93 4.58
N ILE A 318 8.91 0.17 4.71
CA ILE A 318 10.39 0.11 4.85
C ILE A 318 10.77 -0.75 6.05
N GLN A 319 10.12 -0.56 7.22
CA GLN A 319 10.37 -1.36 8.41
C GLN A 319 10.12 -2.86 8.15
N VAL A 320 9.08 -3.21 7.41
CA VAL A 320 8.81 -4.60 6.99
C VAL A 320 9.95 -5.12 6.13
N LEU A 321 10.28 -4.42 5.03
CA LEU A 321 11.30 -4.86 4.06
C LEU A 321 12.67 -5.10 4.71
N PHE A 322 13.11 -4.19 5.58
CA PHE A 322 14.42 -4.26 6.25
C PHE A 322 14.45 -5.22 7.44
N SER A 323 13.29 -5.73 7.87
CA SER A 323 13.19 -6.79 8.88
C SER A 323 13.27 -8.19 8.27
N GLU A 324 13.14 -8.32 6.94
CA GLU A 324 13.24 -9.59 6.22
C GLU A 324 14.71 -10.07 6.09
N LYS A 325 14.88 -11.41 6.19
CA LYS A 325 16.19 -12.08 6.17
C LYS A 325 16.29 -13.07 5.03
#